data_d7ea9494fecb131ec64911907ec7356f
#
_entry.id   d7ea9494fecb131ec64911907ec7356f
#
_cell.length_a   1.000
_cell.length_b   1.000
_cell.length_c   1.000
_cell.angle_alpha   90.00
_cell.angle_beta   90.00
_cell.angle_gamma   90.00
#
_symmetry.space_group_name_H-M   'P 1'
#
loop_
_entity.id
_entity.type
_entity.pdbx_description
1 polymer ?
#
loop_
_entity_poly.entity_id
_entity_poly.type
_entity_poly.pdbx_seq_one_letter_code
_entity_poly.pdbx_strand_id
1 'polypeptide(L)'
;MFAAKNFSAIEAEVAPELRQSDARSKFEEMTRILPAAAPMSVKTVGVHTLKAQNGETHRLTFEYAYPDSKWVLVSTVLERRDGKLFVTGVHFQPLAQSLETLNRFTFESKGPLHYVVFALAILIPLFILYALVVCAKTRNLNRKWLWLIFILLGVVQLSLNWTTGAWEVQVLRVLLFGAGFWQAGPSAPIIFNVAMPLGAMVFLLKLRDRRTAAGAT
;
A
#
# COMPACT_ATOMS: atom_id res chain seq x y z
N MET A 1 -25.37 13.53 -5.73
CA MET A 1 -25.63 14.56 -4.70
C MET A 1 -24.64 15.72 -4.82
N PHE A 2 -23.33 15.52 -4.58
CA PHE A 2 -22.35 16.63 -4.65
C PHE A 2 -22.28 17.30 -6.03
N ALA A 3 -22.23 16.52 -7.11
CA ALA A 3 -22.23 17.05 -8.48
C ALA A 3 -23.49 17.87 -8.85
N ALA A 4 -24.62 17.58 -8.21
CA ALA A 4 -25.87 18.30 -8.40
C ALA A 4 -26.04 19.48 -7.44
N LYS A 5 -25.05 19.78 -6.58
CA LYS A 5 -25.09 20.86 -5.56
C LYS A 5 -26.32 20.80 -4.66
N ASN A 6 -26.88 19.60 -4.45
CA ASN A 6 -28.03 19.42 -3.57
C ASN A 6 -27.57 19.31 -2.11
N PHE A 7 -27.23 20.44 -1.50
CA PHE A 7 -26.69 20.54 -0.16
C PHE A 7 -27.67 20.10 0.92
N SER A 8 -28.99 20.36 0.72
CA SER A 8 -30.01 19.94 1.69
C SER A 8 -30.12 18.43 1.84
N ALA A 9 -29.97 17.67 0.76
CA ALA A 9 -29.92 16.21 0.82
C ALA A 9 -28.63 15.68 1.50
N ILE A 10 -27.53 16.40 1.32
CA ILE A 10 -26.24 16.06 1.97
C ILE A 10 -26.32 16.35 3.46
N GLU A 11 -26.84 17.51 3.86
CA GLU A 11 -27.01 17.91 5.26
C GLU A 11 -27.87 16.91 6.05
N ALA A 12 -28.86 16.28 5.42
CA ALA A 12 -29.69 15.26 6.06
C ALA A 12 -28.91 13.98 6.44
N GLU A 13 -27.88 13.64 5.67
CA GLU A 13 -27.05 12.44 5.85
C GLU A 13 -25.77 12.70 6.69
N VAL A 14 -25.44 13.98 6.93
CA VAL A 14 -24.28 14.37 7.74
C VAL A 14 -24.57 14.15 9.21
N ALA A 15 -23.57 13.71 9.97
CA ALA A 15 -23.67 13.53 11.40
C ALA A 15 -24.12 14.82 12.11
N PRO A 16 -24.99 14.75 13.13
CA PRO A 16 -25.56 15.93 13.80
C PRO A 16 -24.50 16.91 14.31
N GLU A 17 -23.36 16.40 14.77
CA GLU A 17 -22.24 17.20 15.29
C GLU A 17 -21.60 18.09 14.23
N LEU A 18 -21.69 17.69 12.96
CA LEU A 18 -21.13 18.42 11.81
C LEU A 18 -22.14 19.36 11.14
N ARG A 19 -23.39 19.40 11.62
CA ARG A 19 -24.44 20.30 11.11
C ARG A 19 -24.35 21.72 11.71
N GLN A 20 -23.19 22.11 12.24
CA GLN A 20 -22.97 23.45 12.77
C GLN A 20 -23.12 24.51 11.68
N SER A 21 -23.39 25.76 12.08
CA SER A 21 -23.64 26.91 11.20
C SER A 21 -22.57 27.17 10.13
N ASP A 22 -21.36 26.63 10.34
CA ASP A 22 -20.20 26.75 9.47
C ASP A 22 -20.07 25.58 8.44
N ALA A 23 -20.88 24.50 8.57
CA ALA A 23 -20.77 23.34 7.70
C ALA A 23 -21.11 23.71 6.24
N ARG A 24 -22.10 24.56 6.03
CA ARG A 24 -22.53 24.96 4.70
C ARG A 24 -21.46 25.76 3.97
N SER A 25 -20.83 26.72 4.63
CA SER A 25 -19.74 27.51 4.04
C SER A 25 -18.53 26.63 3.68
N LYS A 26 -18.21 25.65 4.52
CA LYS A 26 -17.15 24.67 4.24
C LYS A 26 -17.48 23.77 3.06
N PHE A 27 -18.74 23.32 2.95
CA PHE A 27 -19.18 22.53 1.79
C PHE A 27 -19.15 23.38 0.49
N GLU A 28 -19.55 24.64 0.54
CA GLU A 28 -19.48 25.56 -0.59
C GLU A 28 -18.03 25.81 -1.03
N GLU A 29 -17.10 25.98 -0.08
CA GLU A 29 -15.68 26.11 -0.35
C GLU A 29 -15.10 24.83 -0.98
N MET A 30 -15.41 23.67 -0.41
CA MET A 30 -14.99 22.37 -0.95
C MET A 30 -15.52 22.15 -2.37
N THR A 31 -16.74 22.56 -2.66
CA THR A 31 -17.33 22.37 -4.00
C THR A 31 -16.77 23.32 -5.06
N ARG A 32 -16.04 24.38 -4.68
CA ARG A 32 -15.32 25.24 -5.64
C ARG A 32 -14.20 24.48 -6.36
N ILE A 33 -13.70 23.40 -5.75
CA ILE A 33 -12.69 22.52 -6.37
C ILE A 33 -13.31 21.68 -7.49
N LEU A 34 -14.62 21.44 -7.45
CA LEU A 34 -15.32 20.63 -8.44
C LEU A 34 -15.56 21.43 -9.73
N PRO A 35 -15.28 20.86 -10.90
CA PRO A 35 -15.65 21.46 -12.17
C PRO A 35 -17.17 21.71 -12.25
N ALA A 36 -17.58 22.76 -12.96
CA ALA A 36 -18.99 23.11 -13.13
C ALA A 36 -19.75 22.07 -13.99
N ALA A 37 -19.04 21.35 -14.86
CA ALA A 37 -19.59 20.30 -15.71
C ALA A 37 -19.96 19.06 -14.89
N ALA A 38 -20.90 18.26 -15.39
CA ALA A 38 -21.18 16.95 -14.83
C ALA A 38 -20.01 15.99 -15.10
N PRO A 39 -19.70 15.05 -14.17
CA PRO A 39 -18.68 14.06 -14.39
C PRO A 39 -19.08 13.11 -15.53
N MET A 40 -18.14 12.78 -16.41
CA MET A 40 -18.31 11.79 -17.48
C MET A 40 -18.31 10.36 -16.95
N SER A 41 -17.55 10.11 -15.91
CA SER A 41 -17.51 8.79 -15.24
C SER A 41 -17.16 8.91 -13.77
N VAL A 42 -17.62 7.92 -12.99
CA VAL A 42 -17.32 7.77 -11.57
C VAL A 42 -16.85 6.34 -11.34
N LYS A 43 -15.65 6.18 -10.80
CA LYS A 43 -15.03 4.87 -10.51
C LYS A 43 -14.78 4.74 -9.02
N THR A 44 -15.22 3.65 -8.40
CA THR A 44 -14.83 3.33 -7.02
C THR A 44 -13.41 2.82 -7.02
N VAL A 45 -12.49 3.51 -6.33
CA VAL A 45 -11.07 3.19 -6.32
C VAL A 45 -10.57 2.71 -4.97
N GLY A 46 -11.37 2.85 -3.91
CA GLY A 46 -11.04 2.35 -2.59
C GLY A 46 -12.27 2.14 -1.72
N VAL A 47 -12.25 1.03 -0.96
CA VAL A 47 -13.23 0.73 0.08
C VAL A 47 -12.46 0.19 1.28
N HIS A 48 -12.52 0.90 2.40
CA HIS A 48 -11.90 0.47 3.65
C HIS A 48 -12.95 0.45 4.74
N THR A 49 -13.06 -0.68 5.43
CA THR A 49 -13.95 -0.83 6.57
C THR A 49 -13.12 -1.07 7.83
N LEU A 50 -13.32 -0.25 8.84
CA LEU A 50 -12.72 -0.39 10.16
C LEU A 50 -13.82 -0.72 11.16
N LYS A 51 -13.67 -1.84 11.86
CA LYS A 51 -14.56 -2.24 12.95
C LYS A 51 -13.87 -1.94 14.27
N ALA A 52 -14.48 -1.09 15.10
CA ALA A 52 -14.05 -0.79 16.44
C ALA A 52 -15.14 -1.28 17.42
N GLN A 53 -14.81 -1.36 18.72
CA GLN A 53 -15.77 -1.78 19.74
C GLN A 53 -17.03 -0.90 19.78
N ASN A 54 -16.93 0.36 19.37
CA ASN A 54 -17.99 1.37 19.47
C ASN A 54 -18.66 1.70 18.13
N GLY A 55 -18.38 0.97 17.04
CA GLY A 55 -18.98 1.26 15.74
C GLY A 55 -18.19 0.75 14.54
N GLU A 56 -18.77 0.89 13.39
CA GLU A 56 -18.19 0.52 12.10
C GLU A 56 -18.03 1.77 11.22
N THR A 57 -16.80 2.02 10.80
CA THR A 57 -16.45 3.15 9.92
C THR A 57 -16.10 2.64 8.53
N HIS A 58 -16.74 3.19 7.52
CA HIS A 58 -16.47 2.90 6.12
C HIS A 58 -15.86 4.13 5.45
N ARG A 59 -14.71 3.95 4.82
CA ARG A 59 -14.12 4.97 3.94
C ARG A 59 -14.28 4.52 2.50
N LEU A 60 -15.03 5.29 1.73
CA LEU A 60 -15.25 5.09 0.30
C LEU A 60 -14.47 6.15 -0.46
N THR A 61 -13.73 5.72 -1.47
CA THR A 61 -12.97 6.64 -2.32
C THR A 61 -13.39 6.46 -3.77
N PHE A 62 -13.78 7.56 -4.40
CA PHE A 62 -14.26 7.62 -5.78
C PHE A 62 -13.35 8.52 -6.61
N GLU A 63 -13.07 8.10 -7.82
CA GLU A 63 -12.42 8.90 -8.85
C GLU A 63 -13.48 9.41 -9.80
N TYR A 64 -13.58 10.72 -9.95
CA TYR A 64 -14.46 11.41 -10.88
C TYR A 64 -13.67 11.91 -12.07
N ALA A 65 -14.04 11.50 -13.27
CA ALA A 65 -13.52 12.04 -14.52
C ALA A 65 -14.45 13.11 -15.05
N TYR A 66 -13.92 14.29 -15.33
CA TYR A 66 -14.63 15.42 -15.89
C TYR A 66 -14.14 15.70 -17.32
N PRO A 67 -14.88 16.49 -18.11
CA PRO A 67 -14.38 17.03 -19.38
C PRO A 67 -13.05 17.78 -19.18
N ASP A 68 -12.32 17.99 -20.27
CA ASP A 68 -11.01 18.68 -20.31
C ASP A 68 -9.92 17.96 -19.50
N SER A 69 -10.02 16.63 -19.40
CA SER A 69 -9.02 15.81 -18.67
C SER A 69 -8.83 16.23 -17.21
N LYS A 70 -9.89 16.73 -16.57
CA LYS A 70 -9.90 17.05 -15.14
C LYS A 70 -10.35 15.86 -14.33
N TRP A 71 -9.63 15.58 -13.27
CA TRP A 71 -9.85 14.44 -12.38
C TRP A 71 -9.98 14.91 -10.93
N VAL A 72 -10.93 14.36 -10.20
CA VAL A 72 -11.09 14.66 -8.77
C VAL A 72 -11.26 13.35 -8.00
N LEU A 73 -10.46 13.18 -6.96
CA LEU A 73 -10.63 12.09 -6.00
C LEU A 73 -11.53 12.58 -4.86
N VAL A 74 -12.57 11.83 -4.56
CA VAL A 74 -13.51 12.11 -3.48
C VAL A 74 -13.47 10.99 -2.48
N SER A 75 -13.04 11.28 -1.26
CA SER A 75 -13.06 10.33 -0.14
C SER A 75 -14.20 10.70 0.80
N THR A 76 -15.08 9.74 1.08
CA THR A 76 -16.21 9.89 2.00
C THR A 76 -16.02 8.93 3.17
N VAL A 77 -16.16 9.43 4.39
CA VAL A 77 -16.13 8.63 5.61
C VAL A 77 -17.55 8.52 6.14
N LEU A 78 -18.00 7.28 6.30
CA LEU A 78 -19.32 6.93 6.81
C LEU A 78 -19.13 6.19 8.14
N GLU A 79 -19.90 6.56 9.14
CA GLU A 79 -19.94 5.89 10.44
C GLU A 79 -21.32 5.30 10.67
N ARG A 80 -21.35 4.05 11.12
CA ARG A 80 -22.59 3.40 11.50
C ARG A 80 -22.84 3.59 13.00
N ARG A 81 -23.94 4.29 13.34
CA ARG A 81 -24.43 4.49 14.70
C ARG A 81 -25.89 4.06 14.76
N ASP A 82 -26.27 3.20 15.68
CA ASP A 82 -27.65 2.72 15.88
C ASP A 82 -28.31 2.20 14.58
N GLY A 83 -27.54 1.49 13.76
CA GLY A 83 -28.01 0.92 12.49
C GLY A 83 -28.13 1.90 11.33
N LYS A 84 -27.91 3.21 11.55
CA LYS A 84 -27.90 4.25 10.52
C LYS A 84 -26.48 4.64 10.11
N LEU A 85 -26.31 5.00 8.85
CA LEU A 85 -25.06 5.52 8.30
C LEU A 85 -25.08 7.04 8.29
N PHE A 86 -24.05 7.65 8.86
CA PHE A 86 -23.86 9.10 8.85
C PHE A 86 -22.54 9.45 8.12
N VAL A 87 -22.57 10.49 7.34
CA VAL A 87 -21.36 11.06 6.74
C VAL A 87 -20.63 11.86 7.81
N THR A 88 -19.43 11.41 8.17
CA THR A 88 -18.56 12.05 9.16
C THR A 88 -17.38 12.79 8.55
N GLY A 89 -17.17 12.65 7.25
CA GLY A 89 -16.13 13.39 6.54
C GLY A 89 -16.23 13.25 5.03
N VAL A 90 -15.88 14.31 4.33
CA VAL A 90 -15.71 14.31 2.88
C VAL A 90 -14.45 15.09 2.54
N HIS A 91 -13.64 14.55 1.65
CA HIS A 91 -12.42 15.18 1.19
C HIS A 91 -12.36 15.16 -0.34
N PHE A 92 -12.03 16.29 -0.94
CA PHE A 92 -11.85 16.46 -2.37
C PHE A 92 -10.39 16.74 -2.68
N GLN A 93 -9.83 16.00 -3.62
CA GLN A 93 -8.46 16.17 -4.06
C GLN A 93 -8.42 16.21 -5.59
N PRO A 94 -8.05 17.35 -6.20
CA PRO A 94 -7.84 17.41 -7.63
C PRO A 94 -6.63 16.55 -8.00
N LEU A 95 -6.73 15.86 -9.13
CA LEU A 95 -5.66 15.04 -9.68
C LEU A 95 -5.24 15.61 -11.04
N ALA A 96 -3.94 15.52 -11.33
CA ALA A 96 -3.39 15.93 -12.62
C ALA A 96 -3.81 14.98 -13.76
N GLN A 97 -4.08 13.71 -13.43
CA GLN A 97 -4.50 12.66 -14.34
C GLN A 97 -5.18 11.52 -13.56
N SER A 98 -5.73 10.51 -14.25
CA SER A 98 -6.38 9.38 -13.56
C SER A 98 -5.41 8.67 -12.62
N LEU A 99 -5.93 8.10 -11.52
CA LEU A 99 -5.13 7.29 -10.58
C LEU A 99 -4.46 6.10 -11.28
N GLU A 100 -5.11 5.53 -12.28
CA GLU A 100 -4.55 4.42 -13.05
C GLU A 100 -3.31 4.86 -13.84
N THR A 101 -3.33 6.06 -14.41
CA THR A 101 -2.17 6.65 -15.10
C THR A 101 -1.09 7.06 -14.10
N LEU A 102 -1.46 7.70 -12.99
CA LEU A 102 -0.52 8.12 -11.93
C LEU A 102 0.20 6.92 -11.30
N ASN A 103 -0.50 5.82 -11.08
CA ASN A 103 0.02 4.63 -10.41
C ASN A 103 0.52 3.55 -11.38
N ARG A 104 0.57 3.86 -12.68
CA ARG A 104 1.14 2.98 -13.68
C ARG A 104 2.60 2.70 -13.37
N PHE A 105 2.99 1.43 -13.49
CA PHE A 105 4.38 1.06 -13.33
C PHE A 105 5.23 1.65 -14.47
N THR A 106 6.18 2.51 -14.12
CA THR A 106 7.10 3.15 -15.05
C THR A 106 8.43 3.39 -14.37
N PHE A 107 9.51 3.41 -15.13
CA PHE A 107 10.84 3.79 -14.66
C PHE A 107 11.13 5.28 -14.87
N GLU A 108 10.29 5.99 -15.61
CA GLU A 108 10.48 7.41 -15.87
C GLU A 108 10.34 8.24 -14.59
N SER A 109 11.19 9.22 -14.41
CA SER A 109 11.19 10.16 -13.30
C SER A 109 11.31 9.52 -11.91
N LYS A 110 11.94 8.34 -11.80
CA LYS A 110 12.19 7.66 -10.53
C LYS A 110 13.55 8.05 -9.94
N GLY A 111 13.58 8.22 -8.61
CA GLY A 111 14.83 8.49 -7.90
C GLY A 111 15.69 7.24 -7.69
N PRO A 112 16.95 7.40 -7.25
CA PRO A 112 17.89 6.29 -7.06
C PRO A 112 17.36 5.17 -6.16
N LEU A 113 16.60 5.53 -5.11
CA LEU A 113 16.04 4.57 -4.16
C LEU A 113 15.12 3.55 -4.85
N HIS A 114 14.32 3.98 -5.85
CA HIS A 114 13.45 3.07 -6.60
C HIS A 114 14.28 1.98 -7.31
N TYR A 115 15.36 2.37 -7.98
CA TYR A 115 16.22 1.42 -8.69
C TYR A 115 16.93 0.47 -7.72
N VAL A 116 17.39 0.97 -6.57
CA VAL A 116 18.02 0.14 -5.53
C VAL A 116 17.02 -0.88 -4.98
N VAL A 117 15.81 -0.45 -4.61
CA VAL A 117 14.77 -1.35 -4.08
C VAL A 117 14.34 -2.35 -5.15
N PHE A 118 14.19 -1.94 -6.40
CA PHE A 118 13.85 -2.85 -7.50
C PHE A 118 14.95 -3.91 -7.74
N ALA A 119 16.20 -3.49 -7.75
CA ALA A 119 17.33 -4.42 -7.86
C ALA A 119 17.37 -5.41 -6.68
N LEU A 120 17.18 -4.94 -5.44
CA LEU A 120 17.10 -5.79 -4.25
C LEU A 120 15.92 -6.74 -4.31
N ALA A 121 14.76 -6.30 -4.84
CA ALA A 121 13.58 -7.16 -5.02
C ALA A 121 13.82 -8.35 -5.96
N ILE A 122 14.81 -8.26 -6.84
CA ILE A 122 15.25 -9.36 -7.72
C ILE A 122 16.40 -10.15 -7.07
N LEU A 123 17.41 -9.46 -6.57
CA LEU A 123 18.64 -10.10 -6.08
C LEU A 123 18.43 -10.90 -4.79
N ILE A 124 17.57 -10.42 -3.88
CA ILE A 124 17.34 -11.11 -2.60
C ILE A 124 16.67 -12.48 -2.80
N PRO A 125 15.57 -12.62 -3.58
CA PRO A 125 15.01 -13.96 -3.86
C PRO A 125 16.00 -14.89 -4.56
N LEU A 126 16.80 -14.40 -5.49
CA LEU A 126 17.85 -15.19 -6.16
C LEU A 126 18.91 -15.67 -5.19
N PHE A 127 19.33 -14.81 -4.26
CA PHE A 127 20.26 -15.17 -3.19
C PHE A 127 19.68 -16.23 -2.24
N ILE A 128 18.40 -16.10 -1.86
CA ILE A 128 17.69 -17.08 -1.04
C ILE A 128 17.59 -18.42 -1.78
N LEU A 129 17.21 -18.40 -3.06
CA LEU A 129 17.16 -19.62 -3.89
C LEU A 129 18.53 -20.29 -3.99
N TYR A 130 19.59 -19.52 -4.20
CA TYR A 130 20.96 -20.04 -4.14
C TYR A 130 21.27 -20.73 -2.81
N ALA A 131 20.98 -20.09 -1.68
CA ALA A 131 21.20 -20.65 -0.35
C ALA A 131 20.35 -21.93 -0.12
N LEU A 132 19.12 -21.99 -0.62
CA LEU A 132 18.27 -23.19 -0.56
C LEU A 132 18.87 -24.35 -1.35
N VAL A 133 19.36 -24.09 -2.57
CA VAL A 133 20.01 -25.12 -3.40
C VAL A 133 21.28 -25.64 -2.71
N VAL A 134 22.10 -24.75 -2.16
CA VAL A 134 23.28 -25.13 -1.39
C VAL A 134 22.90 -25.95 -0.17
N CYS A 135 21.85 -25.54 0.59
CA CYS A 135 21.35 -26.29 1.72
C CYS A 135 20.85 -27.68 1.31
N ALA A 136 20.09 -27.76 0.21
CA ALA A 136 19.57 -29.02 -0.33
C ALA A 136 20.69 -30.00 -0.71
N LYS A 137 21.76 -29.51 -1.34
CA LYS A 137 22.93 -30.33 -1.76
C LYS A 137 23.87 -30.68 -0.62
N THR A 138 23.85 -29.96 0.50
CA THR A 138 24.77 -30.24 1.63
C THR A 138 24.33 -31.52 2.35
N ARG A 139 25.23 -32.53 2.41
CA ARG A 139 25.04 -33.76 3.18
C ARG A 139 25.42 -33.51 4.64
N ASN A 140 24.92 -34.33 5.58
CA ASN A 140 25.26 -34.29 7.02
C ASN A 140 24.89 -32.98 7.74
N LEU A 141 23.81 -32.32 7.30
CA LEU A 141 23.18 -31.19 8.02
C LEU A 141 22.19 -31.73 9.05
N ASN A 142 22.49 -31.54 10.34
CA ASN A 142 21.53 -31.87 11.39
C ASN A 142 20.28 -30.95 11.26
N ARG A 143 19.08 -31.54 11.31
CA ARG A 143 17.79 -30.84 11.19
C ARG A 143 17.70 -29.94 9.93
N LYS A 144 18.06 -30.48 8.78
CA LYS A 144 18.10 -29.78 7.48
C LYS A 144 16.80 -29.01 7.15
N TRP A 145 15.65 -29.54 7.52
CA TRP A 145 14.36 -28.93 7.29
C TRP A 145 14.21 -27.57 8.03
N LEU A 146 14.76 -27.43 9.24
CA LEU A 146 14.76 -26.15 9.95
C LEU A 146 15.62 -25.11 9.23
N TRP A 147 16.73 -25.51 8.63
CA TRP A 147 17.56 -24.61 7.82
C TRP A 147 16.82 -24.15 6.57
N LEU A 148 16.08 -25.03 5.89
CA LEU A 148 15.29 -24.66 4.72
C LEU A 148 14.23 -23.61 5.07
N ILE A 149 13.52 -23.78 6.20
CA ILE A 149 12.55 -22.79 6.67
C ILE A 149 13.26 -21.49 7.04
N PHE A 150 14.36 -21.57 7.80
CA PHE A 150 15.08 -20.38 8.27
C PHE A 150 15.65 -19.54 7.12
N ILE A 151 16.17 -20.19 6.07
CA ILE A 151 16.71 -19.53 4.87
C ILE A 151 15.62 -18.71 4.15
N LEU A 152 14.36 -19.18 4.15
CA LEU A 152 13.24 -18.50 3.51
C LEU A 152 12.83 -17.20 4.21
N LEU A 153 13.24 -17.00 5.46
CA LEU A 153 12.79 -15.88 6.26
C LEU A 153 13.67 -14.65 6.02
N GLY A 154 13.05 -13.61 5.47
CA GLY A 154 13.59 -12.25 5.51
C GLY A 154 13.06 -11.51 6.73
N VAL A 155 13.91 -10.74 7.40
CA VAL A 155 13.57 -9.90 8.56
C VAL A 155 13.98 -8.47 8.28
N VAL A 156 13.37 -7.51 9.01
CA VAL A 156 13.58 -6.07 8.77
C VAL A 156 13.16 -5.70 7.35
N GLN A 157 11.89 -5.40 7.20
CA GLN A 157 11.29 -5.07 5.90
C GLN A 157 11.41 -3.58 5.60
N LEU A 158 11.89 -3.24 4.41
CA LEU A 158 11.76 -1.94 3.78
C LEU A 158 10.62 -2.00 2.76
N SER A 159 9.64 -1.12 2.91
CA SER A 159 8.53 -0.93 1.98
C SER A 159 8.73 0.37 1.21
N LEU A 160 8.53 0.36 -0.11
CA LEU A 160 8.62 1.53 -0.98
C LEU A 160 7.36 1.66 -1.83
N ASN A 161 6.70 2.81 -1.75
CA ASN A 161 5.64 3.19 -2.66
C ASN A 161 6.26 3.62 -4.00
N TRP A 162 6.01 2.84 -5.07
CA TRP A 162 6.61 3.08 -6.38
C TRP A 162 6.20 4.40 -7.03
N THR A 163 4.99 4.88 -6.73
CA THR A 163 4.48 6.12 -7.30
C THR A 163 5.07 7.35 -6.61
N THR A 164 5.01 7.38 -5.26
CA THR A 164 5.37 8.57 -4.48
C THR A 164 6.82 8.58 -4.02
N GLY A 165 7.49 7.43 -4.00
CA GLY A 165 8.81 7.28 -3.40
C GLY A 165 8.81 7.25 -1.87
N ALA A 166 7.64 7.32 -1.23
CA ALA A 166 7.52 7.18 0.22
C ALA A 166 7.98 5.79 0.66
N TRP A 167 8.80 5.73 1.69
CA TRP A 167 9.34 4.48 2.22
C TRP A 167 9.13 4.36 3.72
N GLU A 168 9.08 3.12 4.19
CA GLU A 168 8.90 2.77 5.60
C GLU A 168 9.74 1.55 5.94
N VAL A 169 10.35 1.53 7.13
CA VAL A 169 11.08 0.37 7.67
C VAL A 169 10.31 -0.24 8.83
N GLN A 170 10.08 -1.55 8.75
CA GLN A 170 9.39 -2.34 9.77
C GLN A 170 10.31 -3.42 10.31
N VAL A 171 10.82 -3.23 11.53
CA VAL A 171 11.88 -4.08 12.13
C VAL A 171 11.36 -5.47 12.49
N LEU A 172 10.12 -5.59 12.99
CA LEU A 172 9.53 -6.84 13.47
C LEU A 172 8.66 -7.54 12.42
N ARG A 173 8.92 -7.32 11.13
CA ARG A 173 8.17 -7.96 10.07
C ARG A 173 8.98 -9.05 9.38
N VAL A 174 8.34 -10.20 9.15
CA VAL A 174 8.91 -11.33 8.45
C VAL A 174 8.33 -11.40 7.04
N LEU A 175 9.19 -11.54 6.04
CA LEU A 175 8.81 -11.67 4.65
C LEU A 175 9.39 -12.97 4.08
N LEU A 176 8.53 -13.82 3.53
CA LEU A 176 8.96 -15.02 2.84
C LEU A 176 9.67 -14.66 1.53
N PHE A 177 10.73 -15.38 1.19
CA PHE A 177 11.63 -15.09 0.05
C PHE A 177 12.31 -13.71 0.09
N GLY A 178 12.18 -12.98 1.20
CA GLY A 178 12.87 -11.72 1.44
C GLY A 178 12.50 -10.57 0.50
N ALA A 179 11.60 -10.76 -0.47
CA ALA A 179 11.09 -9.69 -1.32
C ALA A 179 9.70 -10.02 -1.86
N GLY A 180 8.96 -8.98 -2.24
CA GLY A 180 7.66 -9.09 -2.85
C GLY A 180 7.09 -7.73 -3.23
N PHE A 181 5.97 -7.72 -3.91
CA PHE A 181 5.19 -6.52 -4.17
C PHE A 181 3.71 -6.81 -3.99
N TRP A 182 2.93 -5.78 -3.75
CA TRP A 182 1.50 -5.87 -3.72
C TRP A 182 0.86 -4.57 -4.23
N GLN A 183 -0.38 -4.68 -4.70
CA GLN A 183 -1.19 -3.58 -5.19
C GLN A 183 -2.63 -3.81 -4.72
N ALA A 184 -3.23 -2.83 -4.04
CA ALA A 184 -4.57 -2.96 -3.47
C ALA A 184 -5.69 -2.97 -4.54
N GLY A 185 -5.38 -2.61 -5.78
CA GLY A 185 -6.30 -2.59 -6.90
C GLY A 185 -5.66 -1.92 -8.13
N PRO A 186 -6.30 -1.96 -9.30
CA PRO A 186 -5.72 -1.44 -10.56
C PRO A 186 -5.32 0.04 -10.49
N SER A 187 -6.03 0.82 -9.69
CA SER A 187 -5.78 2.25 -9.50
C SER A 187 -4.92 2.58 -8.27
N ALA A 188 -4.49 1.57 -7.50
CA ALA A 188 -3.64 1.76 -6.33
C ALA A 188 -2.16 1.78 -6.71
N PRO A 189 -1.28 2.44 -5.93
CA PRO A 189 0.16 2.37 -6.14
C PRO A 189 0.70 0.96 -5.89
N ILE A 190 1.76 0.60 -6.59
CA ILE A 190 2.51 -0.63 -6.33
C ILE A 190 3.44 -0.37 -5.15
N ILE A 191 3.41 -1.26 -4.17
CA ILE A 191 4.28 -1.24 -3.00
C ILE A 191 5.29 -2.38 -3.14
N PHE A 192 6.56 -2.04 -3.28
CA PHE A 192 7.66 -2.99 -3.22
C PHE A 192 8.11 -3.19 -1.79
N ASN A 193 8.35 -4.45 -1.42
CA ASN A 193 8.84 -4.84 -0.11
C ASN A 193 10.11 -5.64 -0.28
N VAL A 194 11.16 -5.28 0.43
CA VAL A 194 12.41 -6.01 0.51
C VAL A 194 12.81 -6.20 1.97
N ALA A 195 13.34 -7.36 2.31
CA ALA A 195 13.74 -7.68 3.67
C ALA A 195 15.12 -8.32 3.69
N MET A 196 15.87 -8.11 4.76
CA MET A 196 17.20 -8.69 4.91
C MET A 196 17.11 -10.22 4.99
N PRO A 197 17.79 -10.97 4.13
CA PRO A 197 17.75 -12.44 4.09
C PRO A 197 18.65 -13.06 5.15
N LEU A 198 18.40 -12.74 6.44
CA LEU A 198 19.23 -13.14 7.57
C LEU A 198 19.45 -14.65 7.64
N GLY A 199 18.39 -15.44 7.41
CA GLY A 199 18.48 -16.89 7.44
C GLY A 199 19.46 -17.45 6.41
N ALA A 200 19.42 -16.93 5.18
CA ALA A 200 20.34 -17.33 4.11
C ALA A 200 21.79 -16.91 4.42
N MET A 201 21.98 -15.68 4.93
CA MET A 201 23.31 -15.19 5.31
C MET A 201 23.93 -16.03 6.41
N VAL A 202 23.21 -16.26 7.50
CA VAL A 202 23.69 -17.06 8.66
C VAL A 202 23.99 -18.49 8.23
N PHE A 203 23.15 -19.10 7.39
CA PHE A 203 23.39 -20.44 6.87
C PHE A 203 24.68 -20.52 6.07
N LEU A 204 24.91 -19.63 5.13
CA LEU A 204 26.11 -19.64 4.28
C LEU A 204 27.38 -19.34 5.07
N LEU A 205 27.35 -18.43 6.04
CA LEU A 205 28.48 -18.18 6.96
C LEU A 205 28.82 -19.42 7.74
N LYS A 206 27.84 -20.07 8.38
CA LYS A 206 28.08 -21.30 9.15
C LYS A 206 28.59 -22.44 8.28
N LEU A 207 28.16 -22.53 7.04
CA LEU A 207 28.66 -23.54 6.11
C LEU A 207 30.13 -23.28 5.73
N ARG A 208 30.50 -22.00 5.53
CA ARG A 208 31.88 -21.59 5.26
C ARG A 208 32.81 -21.99 6.42
N ASP A 209 32.41 -21.65 7.65
CA ASP A 209 33.22 -21.94 8.85
C ASP A 209 33.46 -23.45 9.03
N ARG A 210 32.44 -24.28 8.73
CA ARG A 210 32.59 -25.75 8.74
C ARG A 210 33.59 -26.25 7.70
N ARG A 211 33.62 -25.68 6.51
CA ARG A 211 34.55 -26.07 5.44
C ARG A 211 35.98 -25.67 5.80
N THR A 212 36.17 -24.49 6.39
CA THR A 212 37.48 -24.03 6.83
C THR A 212 38.03 -24.92 7.95
N ALA A 213 37.22 -25.31 8.92
CA ALA A 213 37.63 -26.22 10.00
C ALA A 213 37.96 -27.62 9.49
N ALA A 214 37.24 -28.14 8.48
CA ALA A 214 37.53 -29.48 7.91
C ALA A 214 38.72 -29.50 6.97
N GLY A 215 39.19 -28.35 6.46
CA GLY A 215 40.43 -28.28 5.64
C GLY A 215 41.68 -27.96 6.42
N ALA A 216 41.55 -27.70 7.74
CA ALA A 216 42.68 -27.44 8.66
C ALA A 216 43.14 -28.69 9.45
N THR A 217 42.48 -29.83 9.26
CA THR A 217 42.81 -31.15 9.78
C THR A 217 43.32 -32.03 8.67
#